data_1b86d4e41df674584ea1873279e6bfa4
#
_entry.id   1b86d4e41df674584ea1873279e6bfa4
#
_cell.length_a   1.000
_cell.length_b   1.000
_cell.length_c   1.000
_cell.angle_alpha   90.00
_cell.angle_beta   90.00
_cell.angle_gamma   90.00
#
_symmetry.space_group_name_H-M   'P 1'
#
loop_
_entity.id
_entity.type
_entity.pdbx_description
1 polymer ?
#
loop_
_entity_poly.entity_id
_entity_poly.type
_entity_poly.pdbx_seq_one_letter_code
_entity_poly.pdbx_strand_id
1 'polypeptide(L)'
;MRQLRRLLSVLVMAVTMVGMSATAFAQEKDSGVGGLGSLTIANASKGVVYSVYKVFDAKVNADGTSVAYTRKNLVDNPYFEKDSAGNVFTKEEAYRPESKEQLSEGAIEWIKKNGTEISSVTSDGSILKFTGLPYGYYYVTSTLKDGGMIMVTSVAKDAQIVDKNSKEPQWTPGNDGNAGGKSIVLDDGKQVKENNVSIGETVHFRLQINTSNYVADKQIKEYIIEDTLPDGFDAAQITSVMIEEEPLEQFENTTFPVTIPWAADEGESGWKNLYDTGARITIDYTAVLNDKAVIDGEGNKNSARFSWNYTTEEPGKSSIEDSTTTDTYAVVIQKVNEKGEALTGVEFEVPFPVQAEEESGVYTVKGGQTGIGKVKAGSDGTVVIKGLKMGDYRVTETKAPEGYNKLTESFLVSAEKIRATRTDASTYLDENGNVTESETGTKVTYINENFAAKVKVVVNKSGKLLPGTGGTGEMIFTVSGVLIAIVAGVVLLNAKRRKRIV
;
A
#
# COMPACT_ATOMS: atom_id res chain seq x y z
N MET A 1 -23.27 48.59 -20.81
CA MET A 1 -22.70 48.43 -19.45
C MET A 1 -23.14 47.17 -18.70
N ARG A 2 -24.22 46.46 -19.07
CA ARG A 2 -24.62 45.18 -18.41
C ARG A 2 -23.95 43.91 -18.95
N GLN A 3 -23.35 43.95 -20.13
CA GLN A 3 -22.71 42.79 -20.74
C GLN A 3 -21.21 42.65 -20.37
N LEU A 4 -20.55 43.74 -19.93
CA LEU A 4 -19.15 43.71 -19.51
C LEU A 4 -18.92 43.07 -18.12
N ARG A 5 -19.99 42.93 -17.31
CA ARG A 5 -19.86 42.36 -15.94
C ARG A 5 -19.98 40.85 -15.85
N ARG A 6 -20.25 40.13 -16.94
CA ARG A 6 -20.40 38.67 -16.96
C ARG A 6 -19.14 37.91 -17.43
N LEU A 7 -18.08 38.63 -17.84
CA LEU A 7 -16.81 38.05 -18.26
C LEU A 7 -15.70 38.11 -17.19
N LEU A 8 -16.04 38.53 -15.95
CA LEU A 8 -15.10 38.71 -14.85
C LEU A 8 -15.37 37.72 -13.71
N SER A 9 -15.40 36.43 -13.98
CA SER A 9 -15.22 35.41 -12.94
C SER A 9 -14.01 34.54 -13.25
N VAL A 10 -12.86 35.16 -13.44
CA VAL A 10 -11.55 34.51 -13.35
C VAL A 10 -10.78 35.28 -12.29
N LEU A 11 -10.65 34.67 -11.15
CA LEU A 11 -9.91 35.18 -10.01
C LEU A 11 -8.43 35.32 -10.41
N VAL A 12 -7.90 36.52 -10.29
CA VAL A 12 -6.48 36.83 -10.52
C VAL A 12 -5.76 36.52 -9.22
N MET A 13 -4.80 35.62 -9.27
CA MET A 13 -3.74 35.56 -8.25
C MET A 13 -2.38 35.40 -8.88
N ALA A 14 -1.48 36.26 -8.47
CA ALA A 14 -0.09 36.27 -8.87
C ALA A 14 0.70 35.28 -8.01
N VAL A 15 1.51 34.41 -8.61
CA VAL A 15 2.50 33.61 -7.91
C VAL A 15 3.80 33.56 -8.68
N THR A 16 4.87 33.71 -7.94
CA THR A 16 6.27 33.77 -8.35
C THR A 16 6.85 32.42 -8.74
N MET A 17 7.54 32.45 -9.82
CA MET A 17 8.40 31.57 -10.60
C MET A 17 9.14 30.43 -9.92
N VAL A 18 9.20 29.31 -10.67
CA VAL A 18 10.46 28.63 -11.04
C VAL A 18 10.32 28.18 -12.49
N GLY A 19 11.33 28.47 -13.32
CA GLY A 19 11.20 28.44 -14.74
C GLY A 19 11.58 27.12 -15.41
N MET A 20 10.88 26.79 -16.48
CA MET A 20 11.42 26.10 -17.64
C MET A 20 11.05 26.84 -18.91
N SER A 21 12.05 27.13 -19.75
CA SER A 21 11.97 27.96 -20.95
C SER A 21 11.28 27.19 -22.07
N ALA A 22 10.06 27.61 -22.42
CA ALA A 22 9.55 27.38 -23.77
C ALA A 22 10.33 28.25 -24.75
N THR A 23 10.79 27.66 -25.84
CA THR A 23 11.54 28.32 -26.92
C THR A 23 10.81 29.58 -27.39
N ALA A 24 11.57 30.70 -27.45
CA ALA A 24 11.07 31.96 -27.94
C ALA A 24 10.69 31.82 -29.43
N PHE A 25 9.45 32.13 -29.77
CA PHE A 25 8.98 32.21 -31.14
C PHE A 25 9.35 33.57 -31.76
N ALA A 26 9.87 33.57 -33.01
CA ALA A 26 10.23 34.76 -33.72
C ALA A 26 9.00 35.64 -34.02
N GLN A 27 9.12 36.91 -33.71
CA GLN A 27 8.08 37.92 -33.81
C GLN A 27 7.96 38.42 -35.24
N GLU A 28 6.80 38.32 -35.86
CA GLU A 28 6.44 39.09 -37.05
C GLU A 28 5.90 40.47 -36.61
N LYS A 29 6.58 41.50 -37.08
CA LYS A 29 6.35 42.88 -36.65
C LYS A 29 5.14 43.46 -37.40
N ASP A 30 3.98 43.46 -36.73
CA ASP A 30 2.82 44.25 -37.24
C ASP A 30 2.62 45.51 -36.38
N SER A 31 2.40 46.63 -37.05
CA SER A 31 2.41 47.99 -36.53
C SER A 31 1.08 48.41 -35.87
N GLY A 32 0.64 47.69 -34.85
CA GLY A 32 -0.46 48.11 -34.00
C GLY A 32 -0.12 47.78 -32.55
N VAL A 33 -0.46 48.60 -31.59
CA VAL A 33 -0.15 48.56 -30.18
C VAL A 33 -0.30 47.14 -29.58
N GLY A 34 0.63 46.26 -29.96
CA GLY A 34 0.65 44.86 -29.55
C GLY A 34 1.77 44.68 -28.54
N GLY A 35 1.43 44.13 -27.38
CA GLY A 35 2.39 43.73 -26.37
C GLY A 35 2.49 42.21 -26.29
N LEU A 36 3.41 41.72 -25.44
CA LEU A 36 3.58 40.32 -25.10
C LEU A 36 3.11 40.11 -23.67
N GLY A 37 2.46 38.97 -23.42
CA GLY A 37 2.06 38.55 -22.12
C GLY A 37 2.40 37.08 -21.84
N SER A 38 1.84 36.52 -20.80
CA SER A 38 2.00 35.11 -20.43
C SER A 38 0.66 34.47 -20.08
N LEU A 39 0.61 33.14 -20.17
CA LEU A 39 -0.50 32.32 -19.75
C LEU A 39 0.03 31.24 -18.82
N THR A 40 -0.56 31.09 -17.67
CA THR A 40 -0.21 30.07 -16.67
C THR A 40 -1.36 29.10 -16.49
N ILE A 41 -1.06 27.80 -16.50
CA ILE A 41 -1.97 26.74 -16.07
C ILE A 41 -1.52 26.31 -14.68
N ALA A 42 -2.28 26.70 -13.66
CA ALA A 42 -1.85 26.60 -12.26
C ALA A 42 -1.88 25.17 -11.68
N ASN A 43 -2.64 24.26 -12.30
CA ASN A 43 -2.86 22.88 -11.86
C ASN A 43 -2.72 21.88 -13.01
N ALA A 44 -1.71 22.07 -13.84
CA ALA A 44 -1.44 21.19 -14.97
C ALA A 44 -1.13 19.77 -14.47
N SER A 45 -1.91 18.78 -14.92
CA SER A 45 -1.77 17.37 -14.49
C SER A 45 -0.60 16.70 -15.20
N LYS A 46 0.21 15.94 -14.45
CA LYS A 46 1.37 15.20 -14.98
C LYS A 46 0.98 14.23 -16.10
N GLY A 47 1.73 14.23 -17.19
CA GLY A 47 1.50 13.38 -18.36
C GLY A 47 0.37 13.86 -19.30
N VAL A 48 -0.30 14.97 -18.97
CA VAL A 48 -1.35 15.56 -19.80
C VAL A 48 -0.74 16.54 -20.80
N VAL A 49 -1.17 16.45 -22.06
CA VAL A 49 -0.74 17.41 -23.10
C VAL A 49 -1.67 18.61 -23.09
N TYR A 50 -1.11 19.80 -22.95
CA TYR A 50 -1.81 21.07 -23.02
C TYR A 50 -1.43 21.80 -24.31
N SER A 51 -2.43 22.22 -25.09
CA SER A 51 -2.24 22.95 -26.33
C SER A 51 -2.90 24.33 -26.24
N VAL A 52 -2.19 25.36 -26.74
CA VAL A 52 -2.62 26.75 -26.74
C VAL A 52 -2.81 27.22 -28.18
N TYR A 53 -4.03 27.64 -28.51
CA TYR A 53 -4.41 28.15 -29.82
C TYR A 53 -4.71 29.65 -29.73
N LYS A 54 -4.05 30.48 -30.54
CA LYS A 54 -4.46 31.87 -30.74
C LYS A 54 -5.66 31.92 -31.69
N VAL A 55 -6.78 32.42 -31.21
CA VAL A 55 -8.04 32.48 -31.97
C VAL A 55 -8.24 33.82 -32.63
N PHE A 56 -8.02 34.90 -31.86
CA PHE A 56 -8.16 36.29 -32.34
C PHE A 56 -6.99 37.15 -31.87
N ASP A 57 -6.66 38.17 -32.66
CA ASP A 57 -5.75 39.26 -32.28
C ASP A 57 -6.48 40.23 -31.36
N ALA A 58 -5.79 40.79 -30.35
CA ALA A 58 -6.34 41.83 -29.50
C ALA A 58 -5.74 43.19 -29.87
N LYS A 59 -6.58 44.20 -30.05
CA LYS A 59 -6.19 45.62 -30.13
C LYS A 59 -6.65 46.29 -28.84
N VAL A 60 -5.72 46.98 -28.21
CA VAL A 60 -5.96 47.75 -27.00
C VAL A 60 -5.93 49.23 -27.35
N ASN A 61 -6.91 49.98 -26.84
CA ASN A 61 -6.91 51.45 -27.05
C ASN A 61 -5.71 52.11 -26.35
N ALA A 62 -5.45 53.38 -26.67
CA ALA A 62 -4.24 54.09 -26.23
C ALA A 62 -4.12 54.22 -24.69
N ASP A 63 -5.25 54.23 -23.96
CA ASP A 63 -5.30 54.33 -22.49
C ASP A 63 -5.36 52.95 -21.82
N GLY A 64 -5.37 51.84 -22.57
CA GLY A 64 -5.34 50.49 -22.06
C GLY A 64 -6.68 49.99 -21.45
N THR A 65 -7.73 50.78 -21.56
CA THR A 65 -9.02 50.49 -20.88
C THR A 65 -10.00 49.65 -21.66
N SER A 66 -9.82 49.57 -23.01
CA SER A 66 -10.70 48.85 -23.90
C SER A 66 -9.96 47.90 -24.84
N VAL A 67 -10.49 46.72 -25.01
CA VAL A 67 -9.92 45.67 -25.87
C VAL A 67 -10.96 45.30 -26.93
N ALA A 68 -10.52 45.32 -28.20
CA ALA A 68 -11.27 44.80 -29.33
C ALA A 68 -10.53 43.59 -29.92
N TYR A 69 -11.26 42.56 -30.30
CA TYR A 69 -10.68 41.39 -30.95
C TYR A 69 -10.90 41.47 -32.44
N THR A 70 -9.88 41.12 -33.20
CA THR A 70 -9.88 41.16 -34.67
C THR A 70 -9.34 39.88 -35.26
N ARG A 71 -9.79 39.54 -36.48
CA ARG A 71 -9.22 38.46 -37.27
C ARG A 71 -9.29 38.85 -38.75
N LYS A 72 -8.13 38.92 -39.41
CA LYS A 72 -8.01 39.46 -40.76
C LYS A 72 -8.87 38.68 -41.77
N ASN A 73 -8.86 37.36 -41.70
CA ASN A 73 -9.55 36.44 -42.60
C ASN A 73 -10.59 35.59 -41.86
N LEU A 74 -11.54 36.22 -41.15
CA LEU A 74 -12.67 35.52 -40.60
C LEU A 74 -13.63 35.10 -41.71
N VAL A 75 -13.57 33.83 -42.11
CA VAL A 75 -14.52 33.23 -43.05
C VAL A 75 -15.88 33.12 -42.36
N ASP A 76 -16.97 33.27 -43.12
CA ASP A 76 -18.33 33.07 -42.59
C ASP A 76 -18.47 31.73 -41.93
N ASN A 77 -18.98 31.74 -40.72
CA ASN A 77 -19.12 30.56 -39.84
C ASN A 77 -20.24 30.76 -38.82
N PRO A 78 -20.81 29.70 -38.28
CA PRO A 78 -21.94 29.80 -37.34
C PRO A 78 -21.60 30.36 -35.96
N TYR A 79 -20.30 30.41 -35.57
CA TYR A 79 -19.88 30.64 -34.19
C TYR A 79 -19.41 32.06 -33.90
N PHE A 80 -18.85 32.74 -34.92
CA PHE A 80 -18.22 34.06 -34.76
C PHE A 80 -18.66 34.97 -35.89
N GLU A 81 -18.90 36.24 -35.59
CA GLU A 81 -19.20 37.25 -36.56
C GLU A 81 -18.32 38.48 -36.43
N LYS A 82 -18.31 39.32 -37.48
CA LYS A 82 -17.51 40.51 -37.54
C LYS A 82 -18.43 41.71 -37.81
N ASP A 83 -18.23 42.77 -37.00
CA ASP A 83 -18.94 44.03 -37.25
C ASP A 83 -18.30 44.84 -38.44
N SER A 84 -18.90 45.96 -38.77
CA SER A 84 -18.42 46.86 -39.80
C SER A 84 -17.04 47.51 -39.50
N ALA A 85 -16.67 47.56 -38.21
CA ALA A 85 -15.36 48.05 -37.74
C ALA A 85 -14.27 46.98 -37.72
N GLY A 86 -14.65 45.72 -38.02
CA GLY A 86 -13.76 44.56 -38.01
C GLY A 86 -13.58 43.88 -36.67
N ASN A 87 -14.35 44.25 -35.65
CA ASN A 87 -14.32 43.59 -34.36
C ASN A 87 -15.07 42.27 -34.42
N VAL A 88 -14.56 41.25 -33.72
CA VAL A 88 -15.14 39.90 -33.67
C VAL A 88 -15.99 39.72 -32.44
N PHE A 89 -17.14 39.09 -32.58
CA PHE A 89 -18.09 38.74 -31.53
C PHE A 89 -18.47 37.26 -31.61
N THR A 90 -18.77 36.67 -30.47
CA THR A 90 -19.34 35.30 -30.38
C THR A 90 -20.83 35.33 -30.67
N LYS A 91 -21.31 34.41 -31.52
CA LYS A 91 -22.72 34.14 -31.75
C LYS A 91 -23.27 33.18 -30.69
N GLU A 92 -24.56 33.03 -30.59
CA GLU A 92 -25.23 32.15 -29.61
C GLU A 92 -24.85 30.68 -29.85
N GLU A 93 -24.71 30.28 -31.10
CA GLU A 93 -24.32 28.93 -31.53
C GLU A 93 -22.87 28.53 -31.15
N ALA A 94 -22.05 29.50 -30.73
CA ALA A 94 -20.74 29.22 -30.19
C ALA A 94 -20.77 28.52 -28.81
N TYR A 95 -21.93 28.60 -28.12
CA TYR A 95 -22.10 28.07 -26.78
C TYR A 95 -22.97 26.82 -26.77
N ARG A 96 -22.85 26.00 -25.73
CA ARG A 96 -23.72 24.86 -25.50
C ARG A 96 -25.14 25.37 -25.12
N PRO A 97 -26.18 24.69 -25.59
CA PRO A 97 -27.58 25.11 -25.26
C PRO A 97 -27.87 25.23 -23.77
N GLU A 98 -27.24 24.35 -22.98
CA GLU A 98 -27.36 24.26 -21.52
C GLU A 98 -26.44 25.22 -20.75
N SER A 99 -25.47 25.83 -21.41
CA SER A 99 -24.47 26.68 -20.74
C SER A 99 -23.94 27.77 -21.66
N LYS A 100 -24.28 29.02 -21.36
CA LYS A 100 -23.76 30.20 -22.07
C LYS A 100 -22.29 30.51 -21.75
N GLU A 101 -21.62 29.69 -20.94
CA GLU A 101 -20.21 29.85 -20.55
C GLU A 101 -19.31 28.79 -21.20
N GLN A 102 -19.89 27.70 -21.70
CA GLN A 102 -19.14 26.60 -22.33
C GLN A 102 -19.31 26.62 -23.85
N LEU A 103 -18.18 26.51 -24.56
CA LEU A 103 -18.20 26.41 -26.01
C LEU A 103 -18.87 25.11 -26.47
N SER A 104 -19.62 25.19 -27.58
CA SER A 104 -20.14 24.02 -28.28
C SER A 104 -18.99 23.21 -28.92
N GLU A 105 -19.18 21.90 -29.11
CA GLU A 105 -18.18 21.05 -29.78
C GLU A 105 -17.82 21.59 -31.18
N GLY A 106 -18.80 22.06 -31.94
CA GLY A 106 -18.53 22.64 -33.26
C GLY A 106 -17.71 23.92 -33.21
N ALA A 107 -17.89 24.76 -32.18
CA ALA A 107 -17.05 25.95 -31.98
C ALA A 107 -15.60 25.55 -31.61
N ILE A 108 -15.44 24.53 -30.78
CA ILE A 108 -14.12 23.98 -30.42
C ILE A 108 -13.40 23.40 -31.64
N GLU A 109 -14.09 22.61 -32.45
CA GLU A 109 -13.52 22.06 -33.70
C GLU A 109 -13.12 23.18 -34.67
N TRP A 110 -13.99 24.19 -34.80
CA TRP A 110 -13.67 25.37 -35.64
C TRP A 110 -12.41 26.10 -35.16
N ILE A 111 -12.28 26.29 -33.83
CA ILE A 111 -11.10 26.92 -33.21
C ILE A 111 -9.84 26.10 -33.48
N LYS A 112 -9.87 24.79 -33.25
CA LYS A 112 -8.70 23.90 -33.52
C LYS A 112 -8.31 23.91 -34.99
N LYS A 113 -9.26 23.96 -35.89
CA LYS A 113 -9.01 23.98 -37.34
C LYS A 113 -8.50 25.33 -37.85
N ASN A 114 -9.01 26.44 -37.31
CA ASN A 114 -8.79 27.78 -37.84
C ASN A 114 -7.91 28.64 -36.94
N GLY A 115 -7.76 28.32 -35.65
CA GLY A 115 -6.84 28.96 -34.73
C GLY A 115 -5.37 28.64 -35.10
N THR A 116 -4.46 29.48 -34.63
CA THR A 116 -3.02 29.21 -34.77
C THR A 116 -2.54 28.49 -33.51
N GLU A 117 -2.11 27.25 -33.64
CA GLU A 117 -1.47 26.54 -32.51
C GLU A 117 -0.15 27.23 -32.21
N ILE A 118 0.00 27.75 -31.00
CA ILE A 118 1.18 28.44 -30.53
C ILE A 118 2.16 27.46 -29.88
N SER A 119 1.63 26.54 -29.08
CA SER A 119 2.43 25.56 -28.35
C SER A 119 1.60 24.35 -27.92
N SER A 120 2.26 23.19 -27.83
CA SER A 120 1.71 21.98 -27.27
C SER A 120 2.79 21.35 -26.38
N VAL A 121 2.50 21.15 -25.09
CA VAL A 121 3.47 20.72 -24.10
C VAL A 121 2.86 19.62 -23.22
N THR A 122 3.63 18.55 -22.98
CA THR A 122 3.28 17.55 -21.97
C THR A 122 3.72 18.06 -20.60
N SER A 123 2.77 18.17 -19.67
CA SER A 123 3.06 18.62 -18.32
C SER A 123 3.81 17.55 -17.53
N ASP A 124 4.78 17.98 -16.72
CA ASP A 124 5.48 17.17 -15.71
C ASP A 124 4.76 17.15 -14.34
N GLY A 125 3.66 17.91 -14.22
CA GLY A 125 2.90 18.08 -12.99
C GLY A 125 3.14 19.42 -12.30
N SER A 126 4.14 20.19 -12.77
CA SER A 126 4.44 21.53 -12.27
C SER A 126 3.52 22.59 -12.91
N ILE A 127 3.63 23.83 -12.40
CA ILE A 127 2.95 24.97 -13.01
C ILE A 127 3.44 25.16 -14.46
N LEU A 128 2.53 25.06 -15.40
CA LEU A 128 2.86 25.23 -16.82
C LEU A 128 2.67 26.67 -17.26
N LYS A 129 3.76 27.33 -17.70
CA LYS A 129 3.74 28.73 -18.11
C LYS A 129 4.16 28.88 -19.55
N PHE A 130 3.31 29.53 -20.37
CA PHE A 130 3.57 29.97 -21.73
C PHE A 130 3.91 31.45 -21.71
N THR A 131 5.08 31.83 -22.20
CA THR A 131 5.55 33.23 -22.18
C THR A 131 5.71 33.77 -23.60
N GLY A 132 5.79 35.10 -23.74
CA GLY A 132 5.98 35.75 -25.02
C GLY A 132 4.75 35.67 -25.95
N LEU A 133 3.57 35.52 -25.38
CA LEU A 133 2.32 35.44 -26.15
C LEU A 133 1.91 36.82 -26.63
N PRO A 134 1.75 37.06 -27.97
CA PRO A 134 1.18 38.30 -28.47
C PRO A 134 -0.21 38.53 -27.91
N TYR A 135 -0.61 39.77 -27.63
CA TYR A 135 -1.95 40.08 -27.16
C TYR A 135 -3.01 39.47 -28.09
N GLY A 136 -3.98 38.78 -27.48
CA GLY A 136 -4.99 38.03 -28.20
C GLY A 136 -5.99 37.34 -27.33
N TYR A 137 -6.89 36.60 -27.98
CA TYR A 137 -7.86 35.70 -27.37
C TYR A 137 -7.41 34.28 -27.68
N TYR A 138 -7.24 33.49 -26.64
CA TYR A 138 -6.64 32.17 -26.71
C TYR A 138 -7.66 31.11 -26.30
N TYR A 139 -7.53 29.93 -26.92
CA TYR A 139 -8.17 28.69 -26.47
C TYR A 139 -7.11 27.75 -25.96
N VAL A 140 -7.30 27.28 -24.73
CA VAL A 140 -6.40 26.31 -24.09
C VAL A 140 -7.16 25.00 -23.98
N THR A 141 -6.57 23.91 -24.41
CA THR A 141 -7.15 22.57 -24.32
C THR A 141 -6.17 21.60 -23.69
N SER A 142 -6.68 20.50 -23.14
CA SER A 142 -5.89 19.38 -22.62
C SER A 142 -6.37 18.05 -23.19
N THR A 143 -5.56 17.00 -23.05
CA THR A 143 -5.95 15.62 -23.42
C THR A 143 -6.94 14.99 -22.44
N LEU A 144 -7.27 15.66 -21.34
CA LEU A 144 -8.28 15.14 -20.38
C LEU A 144 -9.69 15.36 -20.89
N LYS A 145 -10.04 16.57 -21.25
CA LYS A 145 -11.38 16.94 -21.76
C LYS A 145 -11.39 18.38 -22.30
N ASP A 146 -12.53 19.03 -22.19
CA ASP A 146 -12.79 20.37 -22.71
C ASP A 146 -11.77 21.42 -22.27
N GLY A 147 -11.48 22.36 -23.13
CA GLY A 147 -10.63 23.50 -22.87
C GLY A 147 -11.42 24.75 -22.47
N GLY A 148 -10.71 25.85 -22.26
CA GLY A 148 -11.24 27.15 -21.90
C GLY A 148 -10.70 28.27 -22.74
N MET A 149 -11.51 29.34 -22.90
CA MET A 149 -11.09 30.59 -23.55
C MET A 149 -10.51 31.55 -22.53
N ILE A 150 -9.41 32.20 -22.89
CA ILE A 150 -8.75 33.21 -22.05
C ILE A 150 -8.19 34.33 -22.89
N MET A 151 -8.18 35.54 -22.34
CA MET A 151 -7.52 36.69 -22.98
C MET A 151 -6.15 36.97 -22.38
N VAL A 152 -5.18 37.31 -23.25
CA VAL A 152 -3.87 37.84 -22.86
C VAL A 152 -3.77 39.22 -23.47
N THR A 153 -3.79 40.29 -22.67
CA THR A 153 -3.80 41.69 -23.11
C THR A 153 -3.03 42.55 -22.12
N SER A 154 -2.93 43.87 -22.39
CA SER A 154 -2.32 44.79 -21.44
C SER A 154 -3.00 44.84 -20.06
N VAL A 155 -4.29 44.57 -20.03
CA VAL A 155 -5.09 44.51 -18.76
C VAL A 155 -4.97 43.15 -18.06
N ALA A 156 -4.68 42.08 -18.82
CA ALA A 156 -4.48 40.72 -18.31
C ALA A 156 -3.17 40.14 -18.88
N LYS A 157 -2.07 40.79 -18.58
CA LYS A 157 -0.75 40.48 -19.16
C LYS A 157 -0.22 39.12 -18.73
N ASP A 158 -0.53 38.72 -17.49
CA ASP A 158 -0.18 37.42 -16.89
C ASP A 158 -1.47 36.67 -16.60
N ALA A 159 -2.09 36.12 -17.64
CA ALA A 159 -3.35 35.43 -17.54
C ALA A 159 -3.14 34.05 -16.88
N GLN A 160 -4.09 33.63 -16.06
CA GLN A 160 -4.08 32.33 -15.42
C GLN A 160 -5.35 31.56 -15.72
N ILE A 161 -5.21 30.26 -15.95
CA ILE A 161 -6.32 29.32 -16.09
C ILE A 161 -6.11 28.16 -15.15
N VAL A 162 -7.22 27.65 -14.62
CA VAL A 162 -7.25 26.43 -13.78
C VAL A 162 -7.84 25.31 -14.62
N ASP A 163 -7.15 24.19 -14.75
CA ASP A 163 -7.70 23.00 -15.40
C ASP A 163 -8.75 22.36 -14.50
N LYS A 164 -10.03 22.52 -14.88
CA LYS A 164 -11.18 21.95 -14.15
C LYS A 164 -11.37 20.43 -14.37
N ASN A 165 -10.59 19.85 -15.27
CA ASN A 165 -10.64 18.42 -15.58
C ASN A 165 -9.56 17.62 -14.83
N SER A 166 -8.97 18.17 -13.78
CA SER A 166 -8.01 17.47 -12.94
C SER A 166 -8.62 16.16 -12.41
N LYS A 167 -7.82 15.09 -12.40
CA LYS A 167 -8.27 13.80 -11.84
C LYS A 167 -8.58 13.97 -10.36
N GLU A 168 -9.67 13.34 -9.91
CA GLU A 168 -9.96 13.26 -8.48
C GLU A 168 -8.81 12.55 -7.75
N PRO A 169 -8.54 12.91 -6.49
CA PRO A 169 -7.62 12.18 -5.64
C PRO A 169 -7.99 10.70 -5.55
N GLN A 170 -7.01 9.82 -5.56
CA GLN A 170 -7.23 8.37 -5.53
C GLN A 170 -6.06 7.65 -4.87
N TRP A 171 -6.29 6.44 -4.39
CA TRP A 171 -5.20 5.58 -3.99
C TRP A 171 -4.24 5.37 -5.17
N THR A 172 -2.93 5.41 -4.90
CA THR A 172 -1.92 5.15 -5.94
C THR A 172 -2.10 3.72 -6.47
N PRO A 173 -2.26 3.51 -7.77
CA PRO A 173 -2.32 2.17 -8.34
C PRO A 173 -1.06 1.37 -8.07
N GLY A 174 -1.19 0.04 -7.88
CA GLY A 174 -0.04 -0.85 -7.82
C GLY A 174 0.70 -0.94 -9.15
N ASN A 175 1.99 -1.26 -9.10
CA ASN A 175 2.84 -1.46 -10.27
C ASN A 175 3.92 -2.51 -10.01
N ASP A 176 4.46 -3.09 -11.08
CA ASP A 176 5.62 -4.02 -11.04
C ASP A 176 5.53 -5.12 -9.97
N GLY A 177 4.32 -5.63 -9.74
CA GLY A 177 4.06 -6.67 -8.75
C GLY A 177 3.94 -6.17 -7.31
N ASN A 178 4.01 -4.85 -7.09
CA ASN A 178 3.74 -4.21 -5.81
C ASN A 178 2.27 -3.80 -5.71
N ALA A 179 1.69 -3.98 -4.53
CA ALA A 179 0.38 -3.43 -4.20
C ALA A 179 0.47 -1.91 -4.07
N GLY A 180 -0.54 -1.20 -4.61
CA GLY A 180 -0.68 0.24 -4.41
C GLY A 180 -1.58 0.58 -3.23
N GLY A 181 -1.82 1.86 -3.03
CA GLY A 181 -2.70 2.38 -2.00
C GLY A 181 -2.23 2.03 -0.59
N LYS A 182 -3.13 1.43 0.22
CA LYS A 182 -2.74 0.83 1.48
C LYS A 182 -2.05 -0.51 1.21
N SER A 183 -0.87 -0.71 1.74
CA SER A 183 -0.07 -1.93 1.56
C SER A 183 0.70 -2.30 2.82
N ILE A 184 1.12 -3.54 2.91
CA ILE A 184 2.08 -4.05 3.89
C ILE A 184 3.43 -4.09 3.18
N VAL A 185 4.47 -3.58 3.82
CA VAL A 185 5.84 -3.57 3.32
C VAL A 185 6.60 -4.72 3.96
N LEU A 186 7.02 -5.69 3.15
CA LEU A 186 7.81 -6.83 3.58
C LEU A 186 9.29 -6.44 3.76
N ASP A 187 10.09 -7.28 4.44
CA ASP A 187 11.52 -7.05 4.71
C ASP A 187 12.38 -6.85 3.44
N ASP A 188 11.95 -7.41 2.31
CA ASP A 188 12.58 -7.25 1.00
C ASP A 188 12.14 -5.96 0.27
N GLY A 189 11.27 -5.15 0.90
CA GLY A 189 10.71 -3.92 0.36
C GLY A 189 9.49 -4.13 -0.54
N LYS A 190 9.06 -5.36 -0.80
CA LYS A 190 7.87 -5.67 -1.60
C LYS A 190 6.60 -5.22 -0.87
N GLN A 191 5.69 -4.61 -1.61
CA GLN A 191 4.38 -4.19 -1.09
C GLN A 191 3.30 -5.20 -1.45
N VAL A 192 2.54 -5.64 -0.45
CA VAL A 192 1.50 -6.67 -0.60
C VAL A 192 0.20 -6.25 0.09
N LYS A 193 -0.91 -6.91 -0.25
CA LYS A 193 -2.21 -6.71 0.43
C LYS A 193 -2.42 -7.67 1.60
N GLU A 194 -1.72 -8.80 1.58
CA GLU A 194 -1.83 -9.83 2.60
C GLU A 194 -0.44 -10.28 3.04
N ASN A 195 -0.26 -10.52 4.33
CA ASN A 195 0.91 -11.17 4.89
C ASN A 195 0.53 -12.11 6.04
N ASN A 196 1.52 -12.75 6.63
CA ASN A 196 1.33 -13.47 7.89
C ASN A 196 2.54 -13.27 8.81
N VAL A 197 2.26 -13.08 10.08
CA VAL A 197 3.28 -12.86 11.13
C VAL A 197 2.89 -13.60 12.41
N SER A 198 3.84 -13.78 13.32
CA SER A 198 3.56 -14.27 14.66
C SER A 198 3.07 -13.14 15.56
N ILE A 199 2.23 -13.47 16.55
CA ILE A 199 1.86 -12.53 17.63
C ILE A 199 3.14 -12.00 18.30
N GLY A 200 3.23 -10.68 18.48
CA GLY A 200 4.40 -9.96 18.98
C GLY A 200 5.34 -9.45 17.90
N GLU A 201 5.13 -9.80 16.62
CA GLU A 201 5.91 -9.24 15.51
C GLU A 201 5.32 -7.91 15.03
N THR A 202 6.20 -7.03 14.56
CA THR A 202 5.84 -5.73 13.99
C THR A 202 5.48 -5.88 12.53
N VAL A 203 4.36 -5.26 12.13
CA VAL A 203 3.95 -5.15 10.73
C VAL A 203 4.19 -3.72 10.25
N HIS A 204 4.81 -3.57 9.09
CA HIS A 204 5.07 -2.29 8.44
C HIS A 204 4.00 -2.01 7.39
N PHE A 205 3.34 -0.88 7.50
CA PHE A 205 2.29 -0.44 6.59
C PHE A 205 2.71 0.81 5.83
N ARG A 206 2.20 0.95 4.60
CA ARG A 206 2.36 2.13 3.76
C ARG A 206 1.02 2.54 3.16
N LEU A 207 0.75 3.85 3.20
CA LEU A 207 -0.36 4.50 2.51
C LEU A 207 0.21 5.37 1.40
N GLN A 208 -0.31 5.24 0.17
CA GLN A 208 0.11 6.06 -0.97
C GLN A 208 -1.11 6.63 -1.68
N ILE A 209 -1.19 7.96 -1.77
CA ILE A 209 -2.30 8.71 -2.33
C ILE A 209 -1.79 9.60 -3.45
N ASN A 210 -2.33 9.46 -4.65
CA ASN A 210 -2.16 10.43 -5.72
C ASN A 210 -3.16 11.56 -5.50
N THR A 211 -2.66 12.74 -5.26
CA THR A 211 -3.46 13.90 -4.90
C THR A 211 -3.88 14.72 -6.13
N SER A 212 -4.65 15.76 -5.88
CA SER A 212 -4.98 16.84 -6.79
C SER A 212 -5.06 18.15 -6.01
N ASN A 213 -4.88 19.28 -6.68
CA ASN A 213 -5.12 20.59 -6.07
C ASN A 213 -6.58 21.04 -6.21
N TYR A 214 -7.30 20.44 -7.17
CA TYR A 214 -8.69 20.78 -7.47
C TYR A 214 -9.50 19.52 -7.80
N VAL A 215 -10.76 19.55 -7.45
CA VAL A 215 -11.79 18.64 -7.97
C VAL A 215 -12.82 19.51 -8.68
N ALA A 216 -12.94 19.37 -10.00
CA ALA A 216 -13.61 20.33 -10.87
C ALA A 216 -13.04 21.76 -10.66
N ASP A 217 -13.86 22.70 -10.19
CA ASP A 217 -13.48 24.10 -9.91
C ASP A 217 -13.22 24.39 -8.43
N LYS A 218 -13.28 23.36 -7.57
CA LYS A 218 -13.13 23.51 -6.13
C LYS A 218 -11.70 23.18 -5.71
N GLN A 219 -11.01 24.16 -5.12
CA GLN A 219 -9.66 23.98 -4.61
C GLN A 219 -9.67 23.17 -3.32
N ILE A 220 -8.78 22.18 -3.23
CA ILE A 220 -8.60 21.37 -2.03
C ILE A 220 -7.80 22.17 -1.01
N LYS A 221 -8.32 22.27 0.21
CA LYS A 221 -7.70 22.94 1.36
C LYS A 221 -6.76 22.02 2.11
N GLU A 222 -7.20 20.79 2.36
CA GLU A 222 -6.49 19.83 3.18
C GLU A 222 -6.91 18.39 2.85
N TYR A 223 -6.02 17.42 3.09
CA TYR A 223 -6.31 16.00 3.10
C TYR A 223 -6.38 15.50 4.53
N ILE A 224 -7.34 14.62 4.81
CA ILE A 224 -7.53 13.94 6.10
C ILE A 224 -7.38 12.45 5.84
N ILE A 225 -6.41 11.81 6.49
CA ILE A 225 -6.09 10.40 6.36
C ILE A 225 -6.34 9.72 7.71
N GLU A 226 -7.14 8.67 7.70
CA GLU A 226 -7.52 7.88 8.86
C GLU A 226 -7.13 6.42 8.63
N ASP A 227 -6.72 5.76 9.71
CA ASP A 227 -6.43 4.33 9.72
C ASP A 227 -7.11 3.68 10.90
N THR A 228 -7.74 2.53 10.68
CA THR A 228 -8.49 1.80 11.70
C THR A 228 -7.93 0.38 11.81
N LEU A 229 -7.06 0.20 12.78
CA LEU A 229 -6.55 -1.12 13.17
C LEU A 229 -7.63 -1.92 13.90
N PRO A 230 -7.75 -3.23 13.66
CA PRO A 230 -8.58 -4.11 14.48
C PRO A 230 -7.94 -4.32 15.87
N ASP A 231 -8.72 -4.84 16.82
CA ASP A 231 -8.27 -5.09 18.21
C ASP A 231 -7.03 -5.99 18.30
N GLY A 232 -6.77 -6.81 17.28
CA GLY A 232 -5.59 -7.66 17.17
C GLY A 232 -4.27 -6.93 16.94
N PHE A 233 -4.28 -5.59 16.83
CA PHE A 233 -3.07 -4.79 16.74
C PHE A 233 -2.98 -3.81 17.90
N ASP A 234 -1.75 -3.53 18.31
CA ASP A 234 -1.46 -2.38 19.17
C ASP A 234 -1.61 -1.07 18.36
N ALA A 235 -1.59 0.08 19.06
CA ALA A 235 -1.74 1.38 18.42
C ALA A 235 -0.68 1.62 17.33
N ALA A 236 -1.12 2.17 16.19
CA ALA A 236 -0.24 2.56 15.11
C ALA A 236 0.80 3.59 15.56
N GLN A 237 2.02 3.43 15.05
CA GLN A 237 3.12 4.38 15.23
C GLN A 237 3.55 4.88 13.85
N ILE A 238 3.22 6.13 13.50
CA ILE A 238 3.63 6.74 12.24
C ILE A 238 5.14 6.97 12.30
N THR A 239 5.87 6.48 11.30
CA THR A 239 7.32 6.57 11.20
C THR A 239 7.78 7.62 10.20
N SER A 240 7.00 7.88 9.15
CA SER A 240 7.27 8.96 8.21
C SER A 240 6.01 9.43 7.50
N VAL A 241 6.00 10.71 7.13
CA VAL A 241 5.04 11.33 6.20
C VAL A 241 5.85 12.07 5.16
N MET A 242 5.63 11.77 3.88
CA MET A 242 6.34 12.38 2.76
C MET A 242 5.36 12.92 1.73
N ILE A 243 5.73 14.04 1.12
CA ILE A 243 5.10 14.59 -0.07
C ILE A 243 6.08 14.45 -1.23
N GLU A 244 5.74 13.69 -2.26
CA GLU A 244 6.68 13.15 -3.26
C GLU A 244 7.78 12.31 -2.56
N GLU A 245 9.02 12.74 -2.59
CA GLU A 245 10.17 12.09 -1.94
C GLU A 245 10.74 12.92 -0.78
N GLU A 246 10.07 14.05 -0.44
CA GLU A 246 10.52 14.95 0.61
C GLU A 246 9.74 14.75 1.91
N PRO A 247 10.42 14.64 3.05
CA PRO A 247 9.76 14.56 4.35
C PRO A 247 8.89 15.80 4.60
N LEU A 248 7.68 15.60 5.14
CA LEU A 248 6.85 16.70 5.59
C LEU A 248 7.49 17.31 6.85
N GLU A 249 8.17 18.44 6.69
CA GLU A 249 8.76 19.18 7.79
C GLU A 249 7.67 19.60 8.79
N GLN A 250 7.98 19.55 10.08
CA GLN A 250 7.08 19.89 11.20
C GLN A 250 5.87 18.93 11.40
N PHE A 251 5.97 17.69 10.91
CA PHE A 251 4.98 16.68 11.25
C PHE A 251 5.29 16.07 12.62
N GLU A 252 4.54 16.50 13.65
CA GLU A 252 4.74 16.05 15.04
C GLU A 252 3.77 14.91 15.43
N ASN A 253 2.73 14.66 14.63
CA ASN A 253 1.75 13.62 14.92
C ASN A 253 2.29 12.21 14.65
N THR A 254 2.32 11.38 15.67
CA THR A 254 2.71 9.96 15.56
C THR A 254 1.52 9.01 15.44
N THR A 255 0.29 9.53 15.41
CA THR A 255 -0.96 8.76 15.41
C THR A 255 -1.96 9.29 14.37
N PHE A 256 -2.89 8.44 13.94
CA PHE A 256 -4.02 8.84 13.11
C PHE A 256 -5.14 9.52 13.93
N PRO A 257 -5.95 10.43 13.34
CA PRO A 257 -5.90 10.90 11.95
C PRO A 257 -4.75 11.86 11.64
N VAL A 258 -4.27 11.80 10.38
CA VAL A 258 -3.28 12.75 9.84
C VAL A 258 -4.01 13.77 8.99
N THR A 259 -3.85 15.06 9.29
CA THR A 259 -4.35 16.16 8.47
C THR A 259 -3.17 16.87 7.81
N ILE A 260 -3.18 16.94 6.47
CA ILE A 260 -2.13 17.58 5.68
C ILE A 260 -2.72 18.82 5.01
N PRO A 261 -2.32 20.05 5.38
CA PRO A 261 -2.68 21.27 4.67
C PRO A 261 -2.24 21.17 3.21
N TRP A 262 -3.14 21.50 2.27
CA TRP A 262 -2.88 21.41 0.84
C TRP A 262 -2.93 22.77 0.14
N ALA A 263 -3.59 23.74 0.76
CA ALA A 263 -3.55 25.13 0.38
C ALA A 263 -3.46 26.03 1.62
N ALA A 264 -2.76 27.15 1.48
CA ALA A 264 -2.64 28.18 2.49
C ALA A 264 -3.52 29.39 2.14
N ASP A 265 -4.14 29.98 3.16
CA ASP A 265 -4.89 31.23 3.02
C ASP A 265 -3.94 32.42 3.06
N GLU A 266 -3.84 33.18 1.96
CA GLU A 266 -3.02 34.40 1.86
C GLU A 266 -3.88 35.68 2.03
N GLY A 267 -5.01 35.57 2.70
CA GLY A 267 -5.91 36.69 3.00
C GLY A 267 -6.56 37.26 1.73
N GLU A 268 -6.38 38.58 1.46
CA GLU A 268 -6.95 39.23 0.28
C GLU A 268 -6.47 38.63 -1.06
N SER A 269 -5.32 37.94 -1.05
CA SER A 269 -4.79 37.23 -2.22
C SER A 269 -5.47 35.88 -2.46
N GLY A 270 -6.29 35.38 -1.51
CA GLY A 270 -7.00 34.10 -1.56
C GLY A 270 -6.13 32.89 -1.20
N TRP A 271 -6.45 31.73 -1.72
CA TRP A 271 -5.80 30.45 -1.38
C TRP A 271 -4.68 30.10 -2.37
N LYS A 272 -3.52 29.71 -1.84
CA LYS A 272 -2.36 29.27 -2.62
C LYS A 272 -2.10 27.78 -2.39
N ASN A 273 -1.90 27.02 -3.47
CA ASN A 273 -1.47 25.63 -3.38
C ASN A 273 -0.08 25.53 -2.75
N LEU A 274 0.08 24.61 -1.80
CA LEU A 274 1.36 24.34 -1.13
C LEU A 274 2.20 23.34 -1.94
N TYR A 275 1.58 22.49 -2.74
CA TYR A 275 2.23 21.43 -3.49
C TYR A 275 1.73 21.41 -4.94
N ASP A 276 2.51 20.76 -5.81
CA ASP A 276 2.16 20.59 -7.22
C ASP A 276 0.98 19.62 -7.38
N THR A 277 0.20 19.82 -8.46
CA THR A 277 -0.92 18.93 -8.79
C THR A 277 -0.41 17.53 -9.11
N GLY A 278 -0.98 16.53 -8.42
CA GLY A 278 -0.61 15.13 -8.58
C GLY A 278 0.55 14.70 -7.70
N ALA A 279 1.05 15.58 -6.82
CA ALA A 279 2.02 15.21 -5.81
C ALA A 279 1.51 14.02 -4.98
N ARG A 280 2.40 13.10 -4.63
CA ARG A 280 2.05 11.88 -3.90
C ARG A 280 2.24 12.08 -2.41
N ILE A 281 1.21 11.75 -1.62
CA ILE A 281 1.34 11.58 -0.19
C ILE A 281 1.76 10.13 0.07
N THR A 282 2.82 9.93 0.86
CA THR A 282 3.25 8.63 1.38
C THR A 282 3.33 8.69 2.88
N ILE A 283 2.64 7.77 3.58
CA ILE A 283 2.69 7.64 5.03
C ILE A 283 3.15 6.22 5.35
N ASP A 284 4.25 6.10 6.09
CA ASP A 284 4.73 4.84 6.65
C ASP A 284 4.44 4.79 8.14
N TYR A 285 3.97 3.64 8.61
CA TYR A 285 3.70 3.40 10.01
C TYR A 285 3.86 1.93 10.36
N THR A 286 3.95 1.63 11.65
CA THR A 286 4.06 0.27 12.18
C THR A 286 2.98 -0.01 13.20
N ALA A 287 2.63 -1.28 13.35
CA ALA A 287 1.82 -1.77 14.47
C ALA A 287 2.25 -3.20 14.82
N VAL A 288 2.15 -3.57 16.09
CA VAL A 288 2.48 -4.91 16.58
C VAL A 288 1.22 -5.76 16.63
N LEU A 289 1.28 -6.98 16.09
CA LEU A 289 0.19 -7.94 16.21
C LEU A 289 0.15 -8.46 17.66
N ASN A 290 -0.98 -8.32 18.36
CA ASN A 290 -1.12 -8.65 19.79
C ASN A 290 -1.93 -9.95 20.01
N ASP A 291 -2.14 -10.32 21.26
CA ASP A 291 -2.80 -11.56 21.67
C ASP A 291 -4.33 -11.61 21.41
N LYS A 292 -4.94 -10.49 21.01
CA LYS A 292 -6.34 -10.42 20.56
C LYS A 292 -6.51 -10.69 19.08
N ALA A 293 -5.41 -10.96 18.36
CA ALA A 293 -5.47 -11.25 16.94
C ALA A 293 -6.39 -12.43 16.62
N VAL A 294 -7.16 -12.28 15.54
CA VAL A 294 -7.98 -13.37 14.99
C VAL A 294 -7.03 -14.43 14.42
N ILE A 295 -7.22 -15.66 14.89
CA ILE A 295 -6.43 -16.82 14.44
C ILE A 295 -7.10 -17.43 13.22
N ASP A 296 -6.39 -17.45 12.09
CA ASP A 296 -6.90 -17.96 10.80
C ASP A 296 -8.20 -17.23 10.33
N GLY A 297 -9.12 -17.91 9.67
CA GLY A 297 -10.39 -17.36 9.23
C GLY A 297 -10.22 -16.24 8.19
N GLU A 298 -10.79 -15.08 8.46
CA GLU A 298 -10.70 -13.89 7.62
C GLU A 298 -9.46 -13.03 7.90
N GLY A 299 -8.67 -13.39 8.92
CA GLY A 299 -7.48 -12.66 9.34
C GLY A 299 -7.78 -11.32 10.03
N ASN A 300 -6.75 -10.52 10.23
CA ASN A 300 -6.81 -9.24 10.92
C ASN A 300 -6.81 -8.11 9.87
N LYS A 301 -8.01 -7.64 9.49
CA LYS A 301 -8.21 -6.63 8.47
C LYS A 301 -7.94 -5.24 9.03
N ASN A 302 -6.96 -4.54 8.45
CA ASN A 302 -6.65 -3.14 8.71
C ASN A 302 -7.16 -2.27 7.56
N SER A 303 -7.98 -1.26 7.86
CA SER A 303 -8.63 -0.38 6.88
C SER A 303 -8.17 1.05 7.03
N ALA A 304 -7.85 1.70 5.91
CA ALA A 304 -7.57 3.12 5.85
C ALA A 304 -8.57 3.82 4.94
N ARG A 305 -8.81 5.08 5.22
CA ARG A 305 -9.58 5.96 4.35
C ARG A 305 -8.94 7.33 4.29
N PHE A 306 -9.13 8.03 3.18
CA PHE A 306 -8.81 9.43 3.08
C PHE A 306 -9.97 10.22 2.52
N SER A 307 -10.01 11.49 2.90
CA SER A 307 -10.99 12.48 2.46
C SER A 307 -10.29 13.82 2.29
N TRP A 308 -10.98 14.83 1.80
CA TRP A 308 -10.45 16.18 1.69
C TRP A 308 -11.54 17.21 1.92
N ASN A 309 -11.13 18.39 2.38
CA ASN A 309 -11.98 19.58 2.48
C ASN A 309 -11.58 20.59 1.41
N TYR A 310 -12.55 21.40 0.98
CA TYR A 310 -12.31 22.50 0.05
C TYR A 310 -12.02 23.81 0.79
N THR A 311 -11.46 24.76 0.04
CA THR A 311 -11.27 26.17 0.53
C THR A 311 -12.58 26.92 0.68
N THR A 312 -13.67 26.35 0.18
CA THR A 312 -15.06 26.85 0.35
C THR A 312 -15.74 26.10 1.49
N GLU A 313 -16.87 26.60 1.99
CA GLU A 313 -17.66 25.93 3.04
C GLU A 313 -18.39 24.67 2.57
N GLU A 314 -18.30 24.31 1.28
CA GLU A 314 -18.90 23.09 0.79
C GLU A 314 -18.18 21.86 1.36
N PRO A 315 -18.94 20.82 1.76
CA PRO A 315 -18.34 19.60 2.28
C PRO A 315 -17.50 18.94 1.20
N GLY A 316 -16.33 18.46 1.61
CA GLY A 316 -15.49 17.62 0.77
C GLY A 316 -16.16 16.30 0.42
N LYS A 317 -15.52 15.51 -0.44
CA LYS A 317 -16.01 14.18 -0.80
C LYS A 317 -15.89 13.23 0.40
N SER A 318 -16.87 12.35 0.52
CA SER A 318 -16.83 11.22 1.40
C SER A 318 -15.64 10.30 1.09
N SER A 319 -15.10 9.67 2.13
CA SER A 319 -13.89 8.87 2.14
C SER A 319 -13.77 7.82 1.02
N ILE A 320 -12.55 7.67 0.52
CA ILE A 320 -12.14 6.56 -0.35
C ILE A 320 -11.38 5.57 0.53
N GLU A 321 -11.80 4.31 0.54
CA GLU A 321 -11.27 3.27 1.43
C GLU A 321 -10.35 2.29 0.71
N ASP A 322 -9.38 1.72 1.44
CA ASP A 322 -8.52 0.61 1.04
C ASP A 322 -8.11 -0.19 2.29
N SER A 323 -7.71 -1.44 2.12
CA SER A 323 -7.40 -2.31 3.24
C SER A 323 -6.31 -3.33 2.95
N THR A 324 -5.72 -3.85 4.04
CA THR A 324 -4.79 -4.98 4.06
C THR A 324 -5.24 -6.01 5.08
N THR A 325 -4.75 -7.25 4.96
CA THR A 325 -5.03 -8.34 5.89
C THR A 325 -3.73 -8.95 6.40
N THR A 326 -3.64 -9.16 7.70
CA THR A 326 -2.53 -9.88 8.34
C THR A 326 -3.07 -11.14 8.99
N ASP A 327 -2.53 -12.28 8.60
CA ASP A 327 -2.92 -13.58 9.14
C ASP A 327 -1.96 -14.04 10.25
N THR A 328 -2.47 -14.88 11.13
CA THR A 328 -1.69 -15.65 12.10
C THR A 328 -2.41 -16.95 12.38
N TYR A 329 -1.67 -18.01 12.74
CA TYR A 329 -2.21 -19.36 12.75
C TYR A 329 -2.02 -20.05 14.09
N ALA A 330 -2.70 -21.18 14.27
CA ALA A 330 -2.49 -22.08 15.40
C ALA A 330 -2.09 -23.47 14.93
N VAL A 331 -1.45 -24.21 15.84
CA VAL A 331 -1.21 -25.65 15.72
C VAL A 331 -1.71 -26.36 16.96
N VAL A 332 -2.16 -27.60 16.78
CA VAL A 332 -2.62 -28.46 17.85
C VAL A 332 -1.79 -29.75 17.84
N ILE A 333 -1.24 -30.11 18.98
CA ILE A 333 -0.63 -31.41 19.23
C ILE A 333 -1.58 -32.18 20.12
N GLN A 334 -2.16 -33.26 19.60
CA GLN A 334 -3.01 -34.17 20.39
C GLN A 334 -2.19 -35.38 20.78
N LYS A 335 -1.95 -35.51 22.08
CA LYS A 335 -1.13 -36.57 22.66
C LYS A 335 -2.01 -37.72 23.12
N VAL A 336 -1.77 -38.90 22.55
CA VAL A 336 -2.53 -40.11 22.84
C VAL A 336 -1.61 -41.32 23.11
N ASN A 337 -2.17 -42.38 23.70
CA ASN A 337 -1.55 -43.70 23.73
C ASN A 337 -1.90 -44.52 22.48
N GLU A 338 -1.41 -45.74 22.38
CA GLU A 338 -1.65 -46.67 21.27
C GLU A 338 -3.13 -47.07 21.07
N LYS A 339 -3.99 -46.78 22.08
CA LYS A 339 -5.44 -47.01 22.02
C LYS A 339 -6.25 -45.77 21.66
N GLY A 340 -5.56 -44.63 21.41
CA GLY A 340 -6.21 -43.34 21.13
C GLY A 340 -6.70 -42.60 22.38
N GLU A 341 -6.36 -43.06 23.60
CA GLU A 341 -6.72 -42.36 24.83
C GLU A 341 -5.75 -41.21 25.12
N ALA A 342 -6.27 -40.05 25.56
CA ALA A 342 -5.51 -38.87 25.87
C ALA A 342 -4.41 -39.09 26.93
N LEU A 343 -3.20 -38.57 26.65
CA LEU A 343 -2.06 -38.60 27.58
C LEU A 343 -1.78 -37.22 28.14
N THR A 344 -1.95 -37.04 29.43
CA THR A 344 -1.69 -35.80 30.17
C THR A 344 -0.28 -35.71 30.69
N GLY A 345 0.20 -34.50 31.00
CA GLY A 345 1.48 -34.29 31.67
C GLY A 345 2.72 -34.49 30.80
N VAL A 346 2.54 -34.70 29.52
CA VAL A 346 3.62 -34.71 28.49
C VAL A 346 4.19 -33.33 28.34
N GLU A 347 5.52 -33.21 28.24
CA GLU A 347 6.20 -31.92 28.03
C GLU A 347 6.97 -31.95 26.72
N PHE A 348 6.94 -30.80 26.03
CA PHE A 348 7.64 -30.59 24.74
C PHE A 348 8.49 -29.31 24.77
N GLU A 349 9.51 -29.29 23.94
CA GLU A 349 10.23 -28.09 23.53
C GLU A 349 9.82 -27.70 22.11
N VAL A 350 9.60 -26.37 21.91
CA VAL A 350 9.28 -25.72 20.64
C VAL A 350 10.34 -24.67 20.32
N PRO A 351 10.62 -24.38 19.02
CA PRO A 351 11.77 -23.55 18.62
C PRO A 351 11.52 -22.04 18.74
N PHE A 352 10.57 -21.63 19.58
CA PHE A 352 10.20 -20.23 19.82
C PHE A 352 9.69 -20.04 21.26
N PRO A 353 9.83 -18.85 21.85
CA PRO A 353 9.27 -18.55 23.16
C PRO A 353 7.74 -18.55 23.13
N VAL A 354 7.13 -18.99 24.23
CA VAL A 354 5.68 -19.01 24.41
C VAL A 354 5.30 -18.45 25.77
N GLN A 355 4.05 -17.98 25.87
CA GLN A 355 3.38 -17.65 27.11
C GLN A 355 2.23 -18.63 27.33
N ALA A 356 2.14 -19.22 28.52
CA ALA A 356 0.99 -20.01 28.90
C ALA A 356 -0.21 -19.10 29.11
N GLU A 357 -1.38 -19.57 28.68
CA GLU A 357 -2.67 -18.95 28.96
C GLU A 357 -3.30 -19.51 30.25
N GLU A 358 -4.43 -18.97 30.64
CA GLU A 358 -5.17 -19.49 31.82
C GLU A 358 -5.66 -20.92 31.60
N GLU A 359 -6.04 -21.24 30.37
CA GLU A 359 -6.44 -22.58 29.97
C GLU A 359 -5.23 -23.52 29.91
N SER A 360 -5.31 -24.64 30.61
CA SER A 360 -4.23 -25.62 30.67
C SER A 360 -3.97 -26.23 29.28
N GLY A 361 -2.72 -26.21 28.85
CA GLY A 361 -2.30 -26.73 27.53
C GLY A 361 -2.40 -25.72 26.40
N VAL A 362 -2.84 -24.51 26.68
CA VAL A 362 -2.93 -23.41 25.65
C VAL A 362 -1.80 -22.41 25.86
N TYR A 363 -1.19 -22.02 24.74
CA TYR A 363 -0.02 -21.13 24.69
C TYR A 363 -0.15 -20.15 23.56
N THR A 364 0.36 -18.92 23.77
CA THR A 364 0.52 -17.91 22.73
C THR A 364 2.02 -17.72 22.46
N VAL A 365 2.40 -17.67 21.18
CA VAL A 365 3.80 -17.40 20.79
C VAL A 365 4.20 -15.97 21.18
N LYS A 366 5.48 -15.78 21.52
CA LYS A 366 6.10 -14.47 21.72
C LYS A 366 6.97 -14.16 20.51
N GLY A 367 6.35 -13.67 19.43
CA GLY A 367 7.05 -13.25 18.21
C GLY A 367 8.03 -12.10 18.48
N GLY A 368 8.97 -11.94 17.58
CA GLY A 368 10.04 -10.94 17.74
C GLY A 368 11.08 -11.29 18.81
N GLN A 369 10.91 -12.40 19.56
CA GLN A 369 11.85 -12.90 20.55
C GLN A 369 12.49 -14.21 20.08
N THR A 370 13.72 -14.46 20.50
CA THR A 370 14.45 -15.71 20.22
C THR A 370 14.51 -16.57 21.47
N GLY A 371 14.50 -17.89 21.32
CA GLY A 371 14.60 -18.82 22.43
C GLY A 371 13.82 -20.11 22.19
N ILE A 372 13.84 -20.98 23.21
CA ILE A 372 13.12 -22.25 23.22
C ILE A 372 11.95 -22.12 24.19
N GLY A 373 10.76 -22.49 23.72
CA GLY A 373 9.58 -22.57 24.56
C GLY A 373 9.40 -23.98 25.14
N LYS A 374 8.85 -24.05 26.36
CA LYS A 374 8.43 -25.32 27.00
C LYS A 374 6.91 -25.32 27.12
N VAL A 375 6.28 -26.37 26.62
CA VAL A 375 4.85 -26.55 26.65
C VAL A 375 4.50 -27.92 27.28
N LYS A 376 3.36 -27.97 27.95
CA LYS A 376 2.84 -29.16 28.63
C LYS A 376 1.43 -29.44 28.17
N ALA A 377 1.13 -30.70 27.88
CA ALA A 377 -0.23 -31.11 27.52
C ALA A 377 -1.22 -30.85 28.65
N GLY A 378 -2.38 -30.33 28.30
CA GLY A 378 -3.51 -30.10 29.18
C GLY A 378 -4.18 -31.38 29.66
N SER A 379 -5.31 -31.24 30.38
CA SER A 379 -6.06 -32.35 30.95
C SER A 379 -6.69 -33.27 29.90
N ASP A 380 -6.87 -32.79 28.70
CA ASP A 380 -7.39 -33.51 27.52
C ASP A 380 -6.28 -34.10 26.62
N GLY A 381 -5.02 -33.99 27.04
CA GLY A 381 -3.86 -34.44 26.27
C GLY A 381 -3.48 -33.53 25.13
N THR A 382 -4.04 -32.30 25.01
CA THR A 382 -3.72 -31.38 23.93
C THR A 382 -2.69 -30.33 24.33
N VAL A 383 -1.91 -29.87 23.33
CA VAL A 383 -1.15 -28.64 23.36
C VAL A 383 -1.61 -27.78 22.19
N VAL A 384 -2.14 -26.60 22.47
CA VAL A 384 -2.55 -25.60 21.50
C VAL A 384 -1.52 -24.48 21.54
N ILE A 385 -0.97 -24.11 20.37
CA ILE A 385 -0.07 -22.97 20.25
C ILE A 385 -0.67 -22.01 19.23
N LYS A 386 -1.04 -20.81 19.69
CA LYS A 386 -1.68 -19.75 18.88
C LYS A 386 -0.69 -18.67 18.49
N GLY A 387 -1.00 -17.98 17.39
CA GLY A 387 -0.27 -16.80 16.96
C GLY A 387 1.03 -17.08 16.20
N LEU A 388 1.07 -18.15 15.44
CA LEU A 388 2.24 -18.55 14.65
C LEU A 388 2.19 -17.96 13.22
N LYS A 389 3.33 -17.50 12.73
CA LYS A 389 3.56 -17.31 11.30
C LYS A 389 3.46 -18.64 10.56
N MET A 390 3.07 -18.61 9.28
CA MET A 390 3.07 -19.80 8.42
C MET A 390 4.43 -20.48 8.37
N GLY A 391 4.45 -21.83 8.56
CA GLY A 391 5.68 -22.60 8.48
C GLY A 391 5.61 -23.93 9.21
N ASP A 392 6.67 -24.72 9.07
CA ASP A 392 6.87 -25.99 9.75
C ASP A 392 7.79 -25.81 10.95
N TYR A 393 7.34 -26.29 12.11
CA TYR A 393 8.05 -26.13 13.37
C TYR A 393 8.40 -27.49 13.95
N ARG A 394 9.67 -27.66 14.33
CA ARG A 394 10.18 -28.87 14.94
C ARG A 394 9.86 -28.89 16.42
N VAL A 395 9.19 -29.95 16.87
CA VAL A 395 8.82 -30.15 18.25
C VAL A 395 9.52 -31.38 18.80
N THR A 396 10.04 -31.29 20.00
CA THR A 396 10.76 -32.38 20.69
C THR A 396 10.05 -32.73 21.99
N GLU A 397 9.66 -33.98 22.18
CA GLU A 397 9.16 -34.44 23.46
C GLU A 397 10.30 -34.50 24.46
N THR A 398 10.16 -33.83 25.60
CA THR A 398 11.18 -33.80 26.65
C THR A 398 10.82 -34.72 27.80
N LYS A 399 9.52 -34.96 28.03
CA LYS A 399 9.02 -35.83 29.11
C LYS A 399 7.77 -36.57 28.66
N ALA A 400 7.80 -37.89 28.77
CA ALA A 400 6.62 -38.75 28.67
C ALA A 400 5.94 -38.98 30.03
N PRO A 401 4.66 -39.37 30.06
CA PRO A 401 4.01 -39.80 31.29
C PRO A 401 4.61 -41.07 31.82
N GLU A 402 4.40 -41.34 33.13
CA GLU A 402 4.86 -42.59 33.74
C GLU A 402 4.21 -43.80 33.05
N GLY A 403 5.02 -44.84 32.76
CA GLY A 403 4.56 -46.05 32.08
C GLY A 403 4.62 -45.98 30.53
N TYR A 404 4.96 -44.86 29.96
CA TYR A 404 5.08 -44.65 28.51
C TYR A 404 6.50 -44.36 28.04
N ASN A 405 6.82 -44.82 26.84
CA ASN A 405 8.11 -44.56 26.23
C ASN A 405 8.13 -43.12 25.63
N LYS A 406 9.13 -42.35 26.03
CA LYS A 406 9.39 -41.05 25.43
C LYS A 406 9.79 -41.21 23.95
N LEU A 407 9.33 -40.32 23.06
CA LEU A 407 9.75 -40.29 21.66
C LEU A 407 11.26 -40.01 21.56
N THR A 408 11.92 -40.78 20.73
CA THR A 408 13.37 -40.63 20.45
C THR A 408 13.65 -39.55 19.39
N GLU A 409 12.69 -39.27 18.54
CA GLU A 409 12.80 -38.34 17.44
C GLU A 409 11.84 -37.14 17.61
N SER A 410 12.27 -35.99 17.11
CA SER A 410 11.43 -34.81 16.98
C SER A 410 10.46 -35.00 15.81
N PHE A 411 9.34 -34.31 15.85
CA PHE A 411 8.34 -34.28 14.79
C PHE A 411 8.06 -32.85 14.34
N LEU A 412 7.41 -32.68 13.17
CA LEU A 412 6.98 -31.38 12.65
C LEU A 412 5.51 -31.13 12.91
N VAL A 413 5.19 -29.89 13.22
CA VAL A 413 3.84 -29.33 13.20
C VAL A 413 3.81 -28.18 12.20
N SER A 414 2.74 -28.07 11.41
CA SER A 414 2.59 -27.08 10.34
C SER A 414 1.55 -26.05 10.71
N ALA A 415 1.95 -24.77 10.76
CA ALA A 415 1.04 -23.63 10.82
C ALA A 415 0.72 -23.21 9.39
N GLU A 416 -0.53 -23.30 8.98
CA GLU A 416 -0.97 -23.03 7.60
C GLU A 416 -2.36 -22.43 7.57
N LYS A 417 -2.70 -21.71 6.49
CA LYS A 417 -4.03 -21.13 6.28
C LYS A 417 -5.06 -22.20 5.95
N ILE A 418 -6.06 -22.36 6.81
CA ILE A 418 -7.11 -23.37 6.67
C ILE A 418 -8.41 -22.76 6.12
N ARG A 419 -8.62 -21.45 6.29
CA ARG A 419 -9.83 -20.72 5.88
C ARG A 419 -11.12 -21.26 6.50
N ALA A 420 -11.05 -21.65 7.75
CA ALA A 420 -12.19 -22.08 8.55
C ALA A 420 -12.23 -21.31 9.87
N THR A 421 -13.39 -21.30 10.51
CA THR A 421 -13.58 -20.65 11.81
C THR A 421 -13.46 -21.63 12.99
N ARG A 422 -13.38 -22.92 12.70
CA ARG A 422 -13.27 -23.98 13.69
C ARG A 422 -12.36 -25.10 13.22
N THR A 423 -11.86 -25.88 14.16
CA THR A 423 -11.15 -27.14 13.88
C THR A 423 -12.12 -28.32 14.04
N ASP A 424 -12.14 -29.21 13.04
CA ASP A 424 -12.83 -30.51 13.09
C ASP A 424 -11.91 -31.51 12.38
N ALA A 425 -11.06 -32.18 13.15
CA ALA A 425 -10.03 -33.06 12.65
C ALA A 425 -10.18 -34.46 13.19
N SER A 426 -10.00 -35.47 12.34
CA SER A 426 -9.99 -36.87 12.69
C SER A 426 -8.73 -37.57 12.15
N THR A 427 -8.12 -38.39 12.98
CA THR A 427 -6.96 -39.20 12.65
C THR A 427 -7.21 -40.64 13.09
N TYR A 428 -6.72 -41.62 12.37
CA TYR A 428 -6.91 -43.02 12.71
C TYR A 428 -5.60 -43.69 13.17
N LEU A 429 -5.71 -44.64 14.09
CA LEU A 429 -4.59 -45.45 14.54
C LEU A 429 -4.84 -46.91 14.12
N ASP A 430 -3.84 -47.60 13.61
CA ASP A 430 -3.89 -49.03 13.29
C ASP A 430 -3.91 -49.90 14.57
N GLU A 431 -4.00 -51.20 14.43
CA GLU A 431 -3.99 -52.17 15.55
C GLU A 431 -2.70 -52.13 16.40
N ASN A 432 -1.61 -51.57 15.83
CA ASN A 432 -0.35 -51.39 16.53
C ASN A 432 -0.22 -49.98 17.16
N GLY A 433 -1.24 -49.15 17.06
CA GLY A 433 -1.25 -47.78 17.54
C GLY A 433 -0.40 -46.80 16.73
N ASN A 434 -0.15 -47.07 15.43
CA ASN A 434 0.50 -46.12 14.55
C ASN A 434 -0.55 -45.30 13.82
N VAL A 435 -0.25 -44.02 13.53
CA VAL A 435 -1.10 -43.18 12.70
C VAL A 435 -1.22 -43.77 11.31
N THR A 436 -2.42 -43.91 10.81
CA THR A 436 -2.75 -44.52 9.52
C THR A 436 -3.77 -43.67 8.74
N GLU A 437 -3.76 -43.77 7.43
CA GLU A 437 -4.79 -43.18 6.55
C GLU A 437 -6.03 -44.09 6.43
N SER A 438 -5.95 -45.33 6.94
CA SER A 438 -7.08 -46.28 6.91
C SER A 438 -8.10 -45.92 7.97
N GLU A 439 -9.33 -45.67 7.56
CA GLU A 439 -10.47 -45.35 8.44
C GLU A 439 -10.99 -46.55 9.24
N THR A 440 -10.37 -47.73 9.12
CA THR A 440 -10.76 -48.94 9.85
C THR A 440 -10.15 -49.02 11.24
N GLY A 441 -9.23 -48.13 11.60
CA GLY A 441 -8.53 -48.12 12.91
C GLY A 441 -9.29 -47.37 14.01
N THR A 442 -8.62 -47.19 15.14
CA THR A 442 -9.14 -46.37 16.26
C THR A 442 -9.19 -44.91 15.86
N LYS A 443 -10.38 -44.32 15.87
CA LYS A 443 -10.56 -42.88 15.50
C LYS A 443 -10.20 -42.00 16.69
N VAL A 444 -9.33 -41.03 16.45
CA VAL A 444 -8.98 -39.93 17.36
C VAL A 444 -9.51 -38.63 16.75
N THR A 445 -10.35 -37.89 17.49
CA THR A 445 -11.02 -36.69 17.00
C THR A 445 -10.63 -35.50 17.88
N TYR A 446 -10.41 -34.37 17.26
CA TYR A 446 -10.23 -33.07 17.92
C TYR A 446 -11.19 -32.04 17.31
N ILE A 447 -11.95 -31.36 18.17
CA ILE A 447 -12.90 -30.32 17.79
C ILE A 447 -12.58 -29.05 18.61
N ASN A 448 -12.54 -27.92 17.94
CA ASN A 448 -12.47 -26.60 18.57
C ASN A 448 -13.32 -25.59 17.77
N GLU A 449 -14.28 -24.97 18.44
CA GLU A 449 -15.24 -24.05 17.80
C GLU A 449 -14.70 -22.61 17.65
N ASN A 450 -13.56 -22.28 18.24
CA ASN A 450 -13.07 -20.92 18.37
C ASN A 450 -12.01 -20.53 17.33
N PHE A 451 -11.34 -21.50 16.72
CA PHE A 451 -10.32 -21.27 15.69
C PHE A 451 -10.09 -22.52 14.84
N ALA A 452 -9.54 -22.31 13.64
CA ALA A 452 -9.05 -23.39 12.80
C ALA A 452 -7.55 -23.65 13.05
N ALA A 453 -7.15 -24.93 13.10
CA ALA A 453 -5.76 -25.32 13.25
C ALA A 453 -5.49 -26.69 12.63
N LYS A 454 -4.25 -26.89 12.15
CA LYS A 454 -3.75 -28.23 11.82
C LYS A 454 -3.52 -29.03 13.09
N VAL A 455 -4.04 -30.24 13.13
CA VAL A 455 -3.91 -31.14 14.29
C VAL A 455 -2.86 -32.21 13.97
N LYS A 456 -1.89 -32.36 14.87
CA LYS A 456 -0.89 -33.42 14.83
C LYS A 456 -1.16 -34.40 15.95
N VAL A 457 -1.64 -35.60 15.63
CA VAL A 457 -1.75 -36.70 16.60
C VAL A 457 -0.35 -37.30 16.81
N VAL A 458 0.04 -37.43 18.06
CA VAL A 458 1.35 -37.96 18.51
C VAL A 458 1.15 -39.06 19.52
N VAL A 459 1.62 -40.27 19.21
CA VAL A 459 1.39 -41.48 19.97
C VAL A 459 2.60 -41.83 20.86
N ASN A 460 2.40 -42.07 22.16
CA ASN A 460 3.36 -42.79 23.00
C ASN A 460 2.86 -44.18 23.27
N LYS A 461 3.74 -45.17 23.10
CA LYS A 461 3.42 -46.58 23.40
C LYS A 461 3.78 -46.91 24.83
N SER A 462 2.95 -47.74 25.47
CA SER A 462 3.20 -48.26 26.80
C SER A 462 4.45 -49.17 26.83
N GLY A 463 5.04 -49.30 28.01
CA GLY A 463 6.24 -50.12 28.26
C GLY A 463 7.51 -49.30 28.42
N LYS A 464 8.53 -49.91 29.01
CA LYS A 464 9.86 -49.29 29.10
C LYS A 464 10.66 -49.62 27.86
N LEU A 465 11.27 -48.60 27.25
CA LEU A 465 12.29 -48.85 26.23
C LEU A 465 13.33 -49.76 26.84
N LEU A 466 13.62 -50.88 26.18
CA LEU A 466 14.77 -51.67 26.56
C LEU A 466 16.02 -50.78 26.44
N PRO A 467 16.94 -50.78 27.40
CA PRO A 467 18.16 -50.02 27.29
C PRO A 467 18.75 -50.27 25.93
N GLY A 468 18.96 -49.23 25.15
CA GLY A 468 19.65 -49.34 23.85
C GLY A 468 20.99 -49.99 24.09
N THR A 469 21.23 -51.14 23.43
CA THR A 469 22.53 -51.83 23.49
C THR A 469 23.69 -51.05 22.88
N GLY A 470 23.44 -49.85 22.35
CA GLY A 470 24.38 -48.89 21.73
C GLY A 470 24.90 -47.76 22.62
N GLY A 471 24.69 -47.82 23.94
CA GLY A 471 25.26 -46.85 24.90
C GLY A 471 26.76 -47.06 25.16
N THR A 472 27.32 -46.26 26.07
CA THR A 472 28.74 -46.32 26.48
C THR A 472 29.28 -47.74 26.77
N GLY A 473 28.38 -48.70 27.10
CA GLY A 473 28.70 -50.11 27.25
C GLY A 473 29.18 -50.79 25.96
N GLU A 474 28.52 -50.52 24.81
CA GLU A 474 28.89 -51.11 23.54
C GLU A 474 30.26 -50.61 23.09
N MET A 475 30.58 -49.35 23.34
CA MET A 475 31.90 -48.80 23.07
C MET A 475 32.98 -49.42 23.97
N ILE A 476 32.67 -49.66 25.26
CA ILE A 476 33.55 -50.31 26.20
C ILE A 476 33.83 -51.78 25.82
N PHE A 477 32.78 -52.53 25.42
CA PHE A 477 32.93 -53.91 24.96
C PHE A 477 33.67 -53.99 23.64
N THR A 478 33.42 -53.09 22.69
CA THR A 478 34.14 -53.04 21.41
C THR A 478 35.62 -52.68 21.61
N VAL A 479 35.94 -51.67 22.41
CA VAL A 479 37.32 -51.28 22.72
C VAL A 479 38.03 -52.40 23.53
N SER A 480 37.38 -52.99 24.48
CA SER A 480 37.94 -54.13 25.27
C SER A 480 38.15 -55.35 24.36
N GLY A 481 37.25 -55.68 23.47
CA GLY A 481 37.38 -56.77 22.50
C GLY A 481 38.57 -56.55 21.55
N VAL A 482 38.74 -55.38 21.02
CA VAL A 482 39.88 -54.98 20.15
C VAL A 482 41.19 -55.06 20.92
N LEU A 483 41.26 -54.57 22.16
CA LEU A 483 42.44 -54.68 23.00
C LEU A 483 42.85 -56.14 23.29
N ILE A 484 41.86 -56.99 23.61
CA ILE A 484 42.15 -58.44 23.85
C ILE A 484 42.64 -59.09 22.55
N ALA A 485 42.05 -58.77 21.39
CA ALA A 485 42.52 -59.29 20.09
C ALA A 485 43.97 -58.85 19.76
N ILE A 486 44.32 -57.60 20.05
CA ILE A 486 45.71 -57.07 19.86
C ILE A 486 46.68 -57.78 20.78
N VAL A 487 46.37 -57.93 22.07
CA VAL A 487 47.20 -58.64 23.03
C VAL A 487 47.34 -60.10 22.63
N ALA A 488 46.34 -60.82 22.23
CA ALA A 488 46.40 -62.19 21.73
C ALA A 488 47.25 -62.25 20.43
N GLY A 489 47.10 -61.31 19.53
CA GLY A 489 47.92 -61.21 18.32
C GLY A 489 49.43 -61.02 18.62
N VAL A 490 49.77 -60.16 19.57
CA VAL A 490 51.14 -59.90 20.01
C VAL A 490 51.75 -61.14 20.70
N VAL A 491 50.98 -61.83 21.56
CA VAL A 491 51.41 -63.07 22.20
C VAL A 491 51.68 -64.16 21.17
N LEU A 492 50.79 -64.35 20.19
CA LEU A 492 50.98 -65.32 19.09
C LEU A 492 52.24 -65.00 18.21
N LEU A 493 52.44 -63.71 17.90
CA LEU A 493 53.63 -63.28 17.16
C LEU A 493 54.95 -63.52 17.93
N ASN A 494 54.93 -63.24 19.22
CA ASN A 494 56.08 -63.52 20.09
C ASN A 494 56.30 -65.01 20.27
N ALA A 495 55.29 -65.85 20.39
CA ALA A 495 55.36 -67.28 20.40
C ALA A 495 55.95 -67.86 19.07
N LYS A 496 55.49 -67.31 17.92
CA LYS A 496 56.10 -67.67 16.60
C LYS A 496 57.58 -67.26 16.45
N ARG A 497 57.96 -66.10 17.02
CA ARG A 497 59.37 -65.65 16.99
C ARG A 497 60.27 -66.56 17.86
N ARG A 498 59.80 -67.02 19.02
CA ARG A 498 60.50 -67.96 19.87
C ARG A 498 60.72 -69.35 19.24
N LYS A 499 59.84 -69.81 18.34
CA LYS A 499 59.99 -71.08 17.62
C LYS A 499 60.89 -70.96 16.37
N ARG A 500 61.46 -69.79 16.04
CA ARG A 500 62.44 -69.61 14.94
C ARG A 500 63.85 -69.40 15.40
N ILE A 501 64.13 -69.55 16.71
CA ILE A 501 65.45 -69.36 17.33
C ILE A 501 65.89 -70.68 18.08
N VAL A 502 65.41 -71.83 17.63
CA VAL A 502 65.92 -73.14 18.04
C VAL A 502 66.23 -73.90 16.73
#